data_f8020637f38c0be63b1a655187c8bf08
#
_entry.id   f8020637f38c0be63b1a655187c8bf08
#
_cell.length_a   1.000
_cell.length_b   1.000
_cell.length_c   1.000
_cell.angle_alpha   90.00
_cell.angle_beta   90.00
_cell.angle_gamma   90.00
#
_symmetry.space_group_name_H-M   'P 1'
#
loop_
_entity.id
_entity.type
_entity.pdbx_description
1 polymer ?
#
loop_
_entity_poly.entity_id
_entity_poly.type
_entity_poly.pdbx_seq_one_letter_code
_entity_poly.pdbx_strand_id
1 'polypeptide(L)'
;MPFKFAFIGQDIPMHLPFLLVDFLYAGKEDGILAVEEKNAAMRDVLQHYAEAIVYASGRKAQIIVSGNRQEVLMGADCVVYGGDCMAATRFRQDQDALGGVKEDDPGLSDQARVHGGIEGLLHTLRQGEVVLDLCRNMRSACPKAIVVPLGQPVARTTQLFLGAGFQAY
;
A
#
# COMPACT_ATOMS: atom_id res chain seq x y z
N MET A 1 -3.12 22.72 9.54
CA MET A 1 -3.05 22.20 8.15
C MET A 1 -4.03 21.05 8.04
N PRO A 2 -4.67 20.81 6.89
CA PRO A 2 -5.53 19.65 6.71
C PRO A 2 -4.71 18.37 6.85
N PHE A 3 -5.30 17.33 7.43
CA PHE A 3 -4.66 16.03 7.60
C PHE A 3 -4.44 15.37 6.22
N LYS A 4 -3.22 14.88 5.96
CA LYS A 4 -2.87 14.27 4.67
C LYS A 4 -2.64 12.77 4.79
N PHE A 5 -3.41 12.00 4.02
CA PHE A 5 -3.19 10.58 3.79
C PHE A 5 -2.45 10.39 2.46
N ALA A 6 -1.38 9.59 2.49
CA ALA A 6 -0.67 9.14 1.31
C ALA A 6 -0.90 7.64 1.08
N PHE A 7 -1.45 7.29 -0.07
CA PHE A 7 -1.72 5.92 -0.47
C PHE A 7 -0.63 5.46 -1.43
N ILE A 8 0.15 4.48 -1.00
CA ILE A 8 1.33 3.97 -1.71
C ILE A 8 1.22 2.47 -1.92
N GLY A 9 1.48 2.00 -3.13
CA GLY A 9 1.52 0.58 -3.46
C GLY A 9 0.59 0.21 -4.61
N GLN A 10 0.91 -0.88 -5.29
CA GLN A 10 0.22 -1.29 -6.51
C GLN A 10 -1.20 -1.83 -6.27
N ASP A 11 -1.49 -2.32 -5.05
CA ASP A 11 -2.82 -2.82 -4.69
C ASP A 11 -3.78 -1.70 -4.25
N ILE A 12 -3.29 -0.46 -4.07
CA ILE A 12 -4.10 0.67 -3.65
C ILE A 12 -5.27 0.95 -4.59
N PRO A 13 -5.13 0.94 -5.93
CA PRO A 13 -6.28 1.20 -6.83
C PRO A 13 -7.46 0.26 -6.59
N MET A 14 -7.20 -0.99 -6.22
CA MET A 14 -8.25 -1.98 -5.93
C MET A 14 -8.97 -1.68 -4.60
N HIS A 15 -8.25 -1.16 -3.61
CA HIS A 15 -8.80 -0.84 -2.29
C HIS A 15 -9.31 0.60 -2.17
N LEU A 16 -8.92 1.47 -3.09
CA LEU A 16 -9.19 2.90 -3.04
C LEU A 16 -10.67 3.26 -2.84
N PRO A 17 -11.65 2.59 -3.48
CA PRO A 17 -13.07 2.88 -3.25
C PRO A 17 -13.49 2.78 -1.78
N PHE A 18 -13.06 1.71 -1.12
CA PHE A 18 -13.37 1.47 0.29
C PHE A 18 -12.63 2.44 1.20
N LEU A 19 -11.34 2.67 0.94
CA LEU A 19 -10.51 3.59 1.71
C LEU A 19 -11.01 5.03 1.62
N LEU A 20 -11.50 5.46 0.44
CA LEU A 20 -12.11 6.78 0.27
C LEU A 20 -13.39 6.91 1.07
N VAL A 21 -14.27 5.92 1.02
CA VAL A 21 -15.53 5.92 1.78
C VAL A 21 -15.22 5.98 3.28
N ASP A 22 -14.36 5.11 3.77
CA ASP A 22 -13.98 5.08 5.19
C ASP A 22 -13.39 6.43 5.64
N PHE A 23 -12.50 7.00 4.82
CA PHE A 23 -11.92 8.32 5.09
C PHE A 23 -12.98 9.43 5.14
N LEU A 24 -13.89 9.47 4.17
CA LEU A 24 -14.92 10.50 4.08
C LEU A 24 -15.96 10.37 5.20
N TYR A 25 -16.26 9.17 5.67
CA TYR A 25 -17.19 8.96 6.79
C TYR A 25 -16.54 9.12 8.17
N ALA A 26 -15.31 8.64 8.34
CA ALA A 26 -14.59 8.74 9.62
C ALA A 26 -13.90 10.10 9.80
N GLY A 27 -13.58 10.79 8.71
CA GLY A 27 -12.83 12.03 8.69
C GLY A 27 -13.65 13.22 9.17
N LYS A 28 -13.01 14.05 9.95
CA LYS A 28 -13.43 15.43 10.16
C LYS A 28 -12.98 16.21 8.93
N GLU A 29 -13.81 17.14 8.50
CA GLU A 29 -13.68 18.05 7.36
C GLU A 29 -12.23 18.38 6.90
N ASP A 30 -12.05 18.59 5.60
CA ASP A 30 -10.81 19.13 4.99
C ASP A 30 -9.54 18.27 5.10
N GLY A 31 -9.56 17.08 4.48
CA GLY A 31 -8.37 16.24 4.32
C GLY A 31 -7.76 16.30 2.91
N ILE A 32 -6.51 15.88 2.80
CA ILE A 32 -5.83 15.64 1.54
C ILE A 32 -5.64 14.13 1.37
N LEU A 33 -6.08 13.62 0.23
CA LEU A 33 -5.90 12.23 -0.18
C LEU A 33 -4.95 12.20 -1.37
N ALA A 34 -3.73 11.76 -1.14
CA ALA A 34 -2.69 11.67 -2.16
C ALA A 34 -2.44 10.22 -2.54
N VAL A 35 -2.54 9.86 -3.81
CA VAL A 35 -2.42 8.49 -4.34
C VAL A 35 -1.25 8.40 -5.30
N GLU A 36 -0.34 7.43 -5.09
CA GLU A 36 0.70 7.10 -6.06
C GLU A 36 0.12 6.19 -7.15
N GLU A 37 0.12 6.67 -8.40
CA GLU A 37 -0.20 5.86 -9.57
C GLU A 37 0.80 6.14 -10.69
N LYS A 38 1.59 5.13 -11.04
CA LYS A 38 2.66 5.27 -12.04
C LYS A 38 2.15 5.27 -13.48
N ASN A 39 1.04 4.57 -13.72
CA ASN A 39 0.42 4.52 -15.05
C ASN A 39 -0.33 5.82 -15.35
N ALA A 40 0.11 6.57 -16.37
CA ALA A 40 -0.46 7.85 -16.72
C ALA A 40 -1.97 7.76 -17.06
N ALA A 41 -2.38 6.74 -17.80
CA ALA A 41 -3.79 6.56 -18.16
C ALA A 41 -4.67 6.25 -16.94
N MET A 42 -4.14 5.53 -15.97
CA MET A 42 -4.86 5.22 -14.72
C MET A 42 -4.93 6.43 -13.79
N ARG A 43 -3.96 7.34 -13.82
CA ARG A 43 -4.01 8.57 -12.99
C ARG A 43 -5.26 9.39 -13.25
N ASP A 44 -5.56 9.65 -14.52
CA ASP A 44 -6.72 10.44 -14.91
C ASP A 44 -8.03 9.75 -14.48
N VAL A 45 -8.11 8.44 -14.66
CA VAL A 45 -9.28 7.65 -14.24
C VAL A 45 -9.46 7.71 -12.72
N LEU A 46 -8.40 7.48 -11.95
CA LEU A 46 -8.44 7.51 -10.49
C LEU A 46 -8.75 8.91 -9.95
N GLN A 47 -8.19 9.96 -10.56
CA GLN A 47 -8.47 11.34 -10.17
C GLN A 47 -9.97 11.66 -10.32
N HIS A 48 -10.54 11.45 -11.50
CA HIS A 48 -11.96 11.71 -11.75
C HIS A 48 -12.87 10.84 -10.88
N TYR A 49 -12.53 9.56 -10.71
CA TYR A 49 -13.29 8.65 -9.86
C TYR A 49 -13.31 9.12 -8.40
N ALA A 50 -12.16 9.45 -7.85
CA ALA A 50 -12.05 9.91 -6.47
C ALA A 50 -12.75 11.26 -6.25
N GLU A 51 -12.63 12.19 -7.19
CA GLU A 51 -13.35 13.48 -7.16
C GLU A 51 -14.88 13.29 -7.22
N ALA A 52 -15.36 12.33 -8.02
CA ALA A 52 -16.78 12.02 -8.09
C ALA A 52 -17.32 11.47 -6.74
N ILE A 53 -16.55 10.62 -6.06
CA ILE A 53 -16.92 10.11 -4.72
C ILE A 53 -16.93 11.25 -3.69
N VAL A 54 -15.90 12.12 -3.70
CA VAL A 54 -15.84 13.28 -2.82
C VAL A 54 -17.06 14.19 -3.05
N TYR A 55 -17.36 14.50 -4.31
CA TYR A 55 -18.52 15.30 -4.67
C TYR A 55 -19.85 14.67 -4.19
N ALA A 56 -20.03 13.37 -4.42
CA ALA A 56 -21.23 12.63 -4.00
C ALA A 56 -21.39 12.57 -2.48
N SER A 57 -20.28 12.58 -1.73
CA SER A 57 -20.28 12.57 -0.26
C SER A 57 -20.68 13.91 0.37
N GLY A 58 -20.68 15.00 -0.38
CA GLY A 58 -20.87 16.36 0.12
C GLY A 58 -19.73 16.87 1.01
N ARG A 59 -18.60 16.15 1.08
CA ARG A 59 -17.42 16.50 1.87
C ARG A 59 -16.44 17.37 1.07
N LYS A 60 -15.55 18.04 1.80
CA LYS A 60 -14.44 18.81 1.20
C LYS A 60 -13.15 18.05 1.43
N ALA A 61 -12.70 17.29 0.46
CA ALA A 61 -11.40 16.65 0.44
C ALA A 61 -10.66 17.03 -0.84
N GLN A 62 -9.37 17.27 -0.73
CA GLN A 62 -8.51 17.47 -1.89
C GLN A 62 -7.97 16.13 -2.34
N ILE A 63 -8.11 15.82 -3.62
CA ILE A 63 -7.55 14.61 -4.24
C ILE A 63 -6.30 14.99 -5.03
N ILE A 64 -5.24 14.22 -4.85
CA ILE A 64 -3.98 14.33 -5.60
C ILE A 64 -3.64 12.93 -6.10
N VAL A 65 -3.62 12.71 -7.41
CA VAL A 65 -3.13 11.47 -8.00
C VAL A 65 -1.85 11.76 -8.78
N SER A 66 -0.73 11.21 -8.36
CA SER A 66 0.58 11.53 -8.96
C SER A 66 1.42 10.28 -9.19
N GLY A 67 2.22 10.31 -10.27
CA GLY A 67 3.28 9.31 -10.50
C GLY A 67 4.57 9.60 -9.70
N ASN A 68 4.64 10.76 -9.07
CA ASN A 68 5.78 11.19 -8.27
C ASN A 68 5.56 10.88 -6.79
N ARG A 69 6.25 9.84 -6.29
CA ARG A 69 6.17 9.42 -4.89
C ARG A 69 6.48 10.53 -3.90
N GLN A 70 7.45 11.38 -4.19
CA GLN A 70 7.81 12.48 -3.28
C GLN A 70 6.66 13.49 -3.12
N GLU A 71 5.96 13.81 -4.20
CA GLU A 71 4.79 14.69 -4.17
C GLU A 71 3.67 14.09 -3.32
N VAL A 72 3.42 12.79 -3.47
CA VAL A 72 2.42 12.06 -2.70
C VAL A 72 2.78 12.04 -1.21
N LEU A 73 4.03 11.73 -0.87
CA LEU A 73 4.51 11.61 0.51
C LEU A 73 4.70 12.95 1.23
N MET A 74 5.05 14.03 0.52
CA MET A 74 5.42 15.31 1.12
C MET A 74 4.38 15.81 2.13
N GLY A 75 4.78 15.89 3.40
CA GLY A 75 3.93 16.37 4.48
C GLY A 75 2.77 15.45 4.85
N ALA A 76 2.81 14.17 4.48
CA ALA A 76 1.79 13.19 4.89
C ALA A 76 1.82 12.96 6.41
N ASP A 77 0.64 12.89 7.02
CA ASP A 77 0.44 12.53 8.42
C ASP A 77 0.26 11.01 8.58
N CYS A 78 -0.30 10.37 7.55
CA CYS A 78 -0.52 8.93 7.51
C CYS A 78 -0.15 8.39 6.13
N VAL A 79 0.58 7.25 6.11
CA VAL A 79 0.92 6.52 4.89
C VAL A 79 0.23 5.16 4.93
N VAL A 80 -0.68 4.93 3.98
CA VAL A 80 -1.34 3.63 3.79
C VAL A 80 -0.56 2.87 2.72
N TYR A 81 0.03 1.74 3.10
CA TYR A 81 0.85 0.92 2.20
C TYR A 81 0.08 -0.31 1.73
N GLY A 82 -0.29 -0.34 0.45
CA GLY A 82 -1.10 -1.40 -0.17
C GLY A 82 -0.32 -2.62 -0.66
N GLY A 83 1.01 -2.63 -0.53
CA GLY A 83 1.81 -3.75 -0.98
C GLY A 83 2.17 -3.72 -2.48
N ASP A 84 2.65 -4.86 -2.97
CA ASP A 84 3.07 -5.07 -4.37
C ASP A 84 2.18 -6.14 -5.02
N CYS A 85 1.34 -5.76 -5.99
CA CYS A 85 0.42 -6.68 -6.68
C CYS A 85 1.14 -7.73 -7.56
N MET A 86 2.43 -7.58 -7.81
CA MET A 86 3.23 -8.61 -8.48
C MET A 86 3.48 -9.85 -7.61
N ALA A 87 2.97 -9.87 -6.37
CA ALA A 87 3.15 -10.96 -5.42
C ALA A 87 2.75 -12.33 -6.01
N ALA A 88 1.64 -12.42 -6.73
CA ALA A 88 1.18 -13.67 -7.34
C ALA A 88 2.13 -14.19 -8.42
N THR A 89 2.69 -13.32 -9.26
CA THR A 89 3.65 -13.70 -10.30
C THR A 89 4.98 -14.14 -9.70
N ARG A 90 5.48 -13.38 -8.71
CA ARG A 90 6.71 -13.71 -8.01
C ARG A 90 6.58 -14.98 -7.21
N PHE A 91 5.44 -15.20 -6.59
CA PHE A 91 5.14 -16.42 -5.85
C PHE A 91 5.22 -17.67 -6.76
N ARG A 92 4.67 -17.62 -7.98
CA ARG A 92 4.81 -18.71 -8.95
C ARG A 92 6.27 -18.94 -9.34
N GLN A 93 7.03 -17.87 -9.57
CA GLN A 93 8.47 -17.97 -9.86
C GLN A 93 9.24 -18.62 -8.70
N ASP A 94 8.86 -18.33 -7.47
CA ASP A 94 9.46 -18.96 -6.28
C ASP A 94 9.12 -20.44 -6.18
N GLN A 95 7.87 -20.80 -6.44
CA GLN A 95 7.44 -22.19 -6.49
C GLN A 95 8.22 -22.98 -7.56
N ASP A 96 8.37 -22.42 -8.75
CA ASP A 96 9.12 -23.03 -9.85
C ASP A 96 10.60 -23.20 -9.48
N ALA A 97 11.22 -22.19 -8.85
CA ALA A 97 12.61 -22.22 -8.43
C ALA A 97 12.87 -23.22 -7.29
N LEU A 98 11.90 -23.49 -6.45
CA LEU A 98 11.96 -24.47 -5.37
C LEU A 98 11.61 -25.92 -5.80
N GLY A 99 11.46 -26.13 -7.11
CA GLY A 99 11.20 -27.46 -7.66
C GLY A 99 9.72 -27.83 -7.77
N GLY A 100 8.86 -26.85 -7.74
CA GLY A 100 7.41 -27.02 -7.82
C GLY A 100 6.86 -27.72 -6.56
N VAL A 101 6.00 -27.06 -5.85
CA VAL A 101 5.20 -27.77 -4.84
C VAL A 101 4.22 -28.64 -5.60
N LYS A 102 4.25 -29.95 -5.38
CA LYS A 102 3.27 -30.86 -5.98
C LYS A 102 1.89 -30.33 -5.66
N GLU A 103 1.07 -30.17 -6.69
CA GLU A 103 -0.36 -29.78 -6.56
C GLU A 103 -1.17 -30.66 -5.60
N ASP A 104 -0.58 -31.77 -5.17
CA ASP A 104 -1.18 -32.83 -4.38
C ASP A 104 -1.07 -32.64 -2.85
N ASP A 105 -0.60 -31.48 -2.34
CA ASP A 105 -0.67 -31.23 -0.90
C ASP A 105 -1.95 -30.44 -0.55
N PRO A 106 -3.07 -31.14 -0.27
CA PRO A 106 -4.38 -30.51 -0.06
C PRO A 106 -4.47 -29.72 1.25
N GLY A 107 -3.38 -29.63 2.01
CA GLY A 107 -3.39 -29.04 3.35
C GLY A 107 -2.93 -27.58 3.44
N LEU A 108 -2.33 -27.01 2.40
CA LEU A 108 -1.80 -25.65 2.46
C LEU A 108 -2.45 -24.78 1.39
N SER A 109 -3.39 -23.93 1.80
CA SER A 109 -3.91 -22.88 0.94
C SER A 109 -2.79 -21.94 0.49
N ASP A 110 -2.90 -21.32 -0.70
CA ASP A 110 -1.93 -20.35 -1.19
C ASP A 110 -1.65 -19.23 -0.17
N GLN A 111 -2.64 -18.86 0.61
CA GLN A 111 -2.48 -17.90 1.70
C GLN A 111 -1.56 -18.41 2.82
N ALA A 112 -1.64 -19.68 3.20
CA ALA A 112 -0.77 -20.25 4.22
C ALA A 112 0.70 -20.28 3.77
N ARG A 113 0.97 -20.45 2.48
CA ARG A 113 2.31 -20.43 1.89
C ARG A 113 2.93 -19.03 1.90
N VAL A 114 2.17 -18.00 1.60
CA VAL A 114 2.63 -16.59 1.69
C VAL A 114 2.99 -16.22 3.12
N HIS A 115 2.28 -16.78 4.11
CA HIS A 115 2.48 -16.45 5.51
C HIS A 115 3.55 -17.32 6.22
N GLY A 116 3.94 -18.47 5.65
CA GLY A 116 4.86 -19.42 6.26
C GLY A 116 5.86 -20.03 5.28
N GLY A 117 6.77 -20.86 5.80
CA GLY A 117 7.73 -21.62 5.02
C GLY A 117 8.78 -20.79 4.29
N ILE A 118 9.49 -21.43 3.37
CA ILE A 118 10.56 -20.82 2.56
C ILE A 118 9.98 -19.79 1.59
N GLU A 119 8.83 -20.06 0.99
CA GLU A 119 8.15 -19.17 0.06
C GLU A 119 7.77 -17.84 0.73
N GLY A 120 7.20 -17.92 1.94
CA GLY A 120 6.88 -16.73 2.73
C GLY A 120 8.13 -15.94 3.15
N LEU A 121 9.27 -16.61 3.37
CA LEU A 121 10.54 -15.95 3.62
C LEU A 121 11.05 -15.20 2.37
N LEU A 122 11.04 -15.85 1.20
CA LEU A 122 11.45 -15.23 -0.06
C LEU A 122 10.57 -14.02 -0.40
N HIS A 123 9.25 -14.15 -0.21
CA HIS A 123 8.32 -13.04 -0.38
C HIS A 123 8.65 -11.88 0.57
N THR A 124 8.93 -12.18 1.83
CA THR A 124 9.30 -11.17 2.84
C THR A 124 10.59 -10.45 2.48
N LEU A 125 11.60 -11.14 1.99
CA LEU A 125 12.87 -10.54 1.59
C LEU A 125 12.69 -9.56 0.43
N ARG A 126 11.86 -9.91 -0.56
CA ARG A 126 11.55 -9.01 -1.69
C ARG A 126 10.71 -7.81 -1.26
N GLN A 127 9.68 -8.03 -0.44
CA GLN A 127 8.90 -6.93 0.14
C GLN A 127 9.76 -6.03 1.02
N GLY A 128 10.73 -6.59 1.72
CA GLY A 128 11.65 -5.85 2.57
C GLY A 128 12.39 -4.77 1.80
N GLU A 129 12.89 -5.08 0.62
CA GLU A 129 13.59 -4.10 -0.23
C GLU A 129 12.68 -2.94 -0.64
N VAL A 130 11.44 -3.24 -1.07
CA VAL A 130 10.44 -2.23 -1.44
C VAL A 130 10.05 -1.35 -0.25
N VAL A 131 9.80 -1.97 0.91
CA VAL A 131 9.43 -1.25 2.15
C VAL A 131 10.59 -0.37 2.63
N LEU A 132 11.82 -0.86 2.62
CA LEU A 132 12.98 -0.07 3.04
C LEU A 132 13.26 1.11 2.09
N ASP A 133 12.99 0.94 0.78
CA ASP A 133 13.04 2.05 -0.16
C ASP A 133 11.97 3.10 0.16
N LEU A 134 10.73 2.67 0.41
CA LEU A 134 9.68 3.56 0.86
C LEU A 134 10.04 4.30 2.15
N CYS A 135 10.61 3.60 3.14
CA CYS A 135 11.08 4.21 4.38
C CYS A 135 12.16 5.29 4.15
N ARG A 136 13.09 5.08 3.20
CA ARG A 136 14.07 6.11 2.82
C ARG A 136 13.39 7.37 2.28
N ASN A 137 12.40 7.20 1.40
CA ASN A 137 11.62 8.32 0.86
C ASN A 137 10.82 9.03 1.96
N MET A 138 10.18 8.29 2.86
CA MET A 138 9.40 8.84 3.96
C MET A 138 10.25 9.65 4.95
N ARG A 139 11.49 9.24 5.22
CA ARG A 139 12.39 9.99 6.13
C ARG A 139 12.62 11.43 5.67
N SER A 140 12.65 11.68 4.37
CA SER A 140 12.80 13.02 3.81
C SER A 140 11.48 13.76 3.66
N ALA A 141 10.38 13.06 3.34
CA ALA A 141 9.11 13.68 2.99
C ALA A 141 8.12 13.81 4.16
N CYS A 142 8.05 12.79 5.03
CA CYS A 142 7.08 12.69 6.11
C CYS A 142 7.61 11.87 7.31
N PRO A 143 8.68 12.31 7.99
CA PRO A 143 9.39 11.50 8.99
C PRO A 143 8.56 11.17 10.25
N LYS A 144 7.45 11.86 10.45
CA LYS A 144 6.54 11.66 11.60
C LYS A 144 5.24 10.95 11.21
N ALA A 145 5.10 10.55 9.95
CA ALA A 145 3.88 9.88 9.50
C ALA A 145 3.67 8.54 10.21
N ILE A 146 2.42 8.25 10.51
CA ILE A 146 1.97 6.93 10.96
C ILE A 146 1.83 6.05 9.71
N VAL A 147 2.16 4.77 9.80
CA VAL A 147 2.02 3.82 8.69
C VAL A 147 0.91 2.82 8.99
N VAL A 148 0.03 2.61 8.01
CA VAL A 148 -0.99 1.57 8.02
C VAL A 148 -0.67 0.59 6.89
N PRO A 149 0.00 -0.54 7.18
CA PRO A 149 0.31 -1.54 6.17
C PRO A 149 -0.92 -2.39 5.88
N LEU A 150 -1.33 -2.46 4.62
CA LEU A 150 -2.35 -3.37 4.10
C LEU A 150 -1.73 -4.51 3.28
N GLY A 151 -0.48 -4.33 2.82
CA GLY A 151 0.24 -5.30 2.02
C GLY A 151 0.55 -6.59 2.77
N GLN A 152 0.19 -7.72 2.18
CA GLN A 152 0.44 -9.05 2.77
C GLN A 152 1.92 -9.46 2.64
N PRO A 153 2.47 -10.19 3.66
CA PRO A 153 1.91 -10.48 4.99
C PRO A 153 2.01 -9.27 5.94
N VAL A 154 0.86 -8.76 6.37
CA VAL A 154 0.76 -7.50 7.15
C VAL A 154 1.69 -7.49 8.37
N ALA A 155 1.73 -8.57 9.14
CA ALA A 155 2.55 -8.64 10.35
C ALA A 155 4.05 -8.40 10.06
N ARG A 156 4.58 -8.97 8.98
CA ARG A 156 6.01 -8.81 8.60
C ARG A 156 6.26 -7.42 8.03
N THR A 157 5.35 -6.91 7.22
CA THR A 157 5.42 -5.55 6.67
C THR A 157 5.40 -4.51 7.78
N THR A 158 4.52 -4.69 8.78
CA THR A 158 4.48 -3.85 9.99
C THR A 158 5.82 -3.87 10.72
N GLN A 159 6.41 -5.05 10.94
CA GLN A 159 7.71 -5.18 11.62
C GLN A 159 8.84 -4.47 10.85
N LEU A 160 8.82 -4.47 9.52
CA LEU A 160 9.80 -3.75 8.72
C LEU A 160 9.70 -2.23 8.91
N PHE A 161 8.49 -1.67 8.94
CA PHE A 161 8.28 -0.24 9.22
C PHE A 161 8.70 0.13 10.65
N LEU A 162 8.34 -0.69 11.65
CA LEU A 162 8.75 -0.50 13.05
C LEU A 162 10.27 -0.55 13.17
N GLY A 163 10.93 -1.54 12.55
CA GLY A 163 12.39 -1.67 12.52
C GLY A 163 13.08 -0.50 11.81
N ALA A 164 12.42 0.15 10.87
CA ALA A 164 12.89 1.35 10.21
C ALA A 164 12.64 2.64 11.03
N GLY A 165 11.99 2.54 12.21
CA GLY A 165 11.76 3.65 13.13
C GLY A 165 10.46 4.43 12.92
N PHE A 166 9.52 3.91 12.11
CA PHE A 166 8.18 4.48 11.95
C PHE A 166 7.18 3.87 12.94
N GLN A 167 6.15 4.63 13.31
CA GLN A 167 4.99 4.07 13.98
C GLN A 167 4.13 3.35 12.94
N ALA A 168 3.85 2.06 13.14
CA ALA A 168 3.06 1.25 12.22
C ALA A 168 2.05 0.39 13.01
N TYR A 169 0.81 0.30 12.49
CA TYR A 169 -0.32 -0.36 13.14
C TYR A 169 -1.04 -1.31 12.19
#